data_9ebf13bfc57480d4e11f4f6057828aa6
#
_entry.id   9ebf13bfc57480d4e11f4f6057828aa6
#
_cell.length_a   1.000
_cell.length_b   1.000
_cell.length_c   1.000
_cell.angle_alpha   90.00
_cell.angle_beta   90.00
_cell.angle_gamma   90.00
#
_symmetry.space_group_name_H-M   'P 1'
#
loop_
_entity.id
_entity.type
_entity.pdbx_description
1 polymer ?
#
loop_
_entity_poly.entity_id
_entity_poly.type
_entity_poly.pdbx_seq_one_letter_code
_entity_poly.pdbx_strand_id
1 'polypeptide(L)'
;KPKIITAIGMFYDLEKPNEFIKDASLALDDKGIFIAQLMCLKTMIKKNDLGNICHEHLEFYSLKSLKYLFENNGLEIFKIQENDINGGSYRIFCRKLNKGSIKLNEGNILKAINNFVKRVKKNRLQTTNFINKKIREGKKVFLYGASTKGNTVLQYYNLNKKIIPFAAERSPEKWGKYTIGTGIKIISEKMARDLKPDYFLVTPWGFIKEFV
;
A
#
# COMPACT_ATOMS: atom_id res chain seq x y z
N LYS A 1 11.42 8.68 -31.20
CA LYS A 1 10.52 8.10 -30.20
C LYS A 1 11.32 7.30 -29.18
N PRO A 2 10.99 7.36 -27.88
CA PRO A 2 11.68 6.58 -26.83
C PRO A 2 11.46 5.08 -27.05
N LYS A 3 12.52 4.30 -26.84
CA LYS A 3 12.47 2.84 -26.88
C LYS A 3 11.99 2.23 -25.56
N ILE A 4 12.12 2.99 -24.46
CA ILE A 4 11.69 2.56 -23.13
C ILE A 4 10.96 3.73 -22.46
N ILE A 5 9.77 3.46 -21.95
CA ILE A 5 9.02 4.36 -21.06
C ILE A 5 8.76 3.62 -19.77
N THR A 6 8.97 4.26 -18.62
CA THR A 6 8.75 3.66 -17.31
C THR A 6 7.77 4.48 -16.47
N ALA A 7 6.88 3.78 -15.74
CA ALA A 7 5.96 4.34 -14.75
C ALA A 7 6.07 3.50 -13.45
N ILE A 8 6.88 3.98 -12.51
CA ILE A 8 7.26 3.20 -11.33
C ILE A 8 6.76 3.88 -10.06
N GLY A 9 5.87 3.18 -9.31
CA GLY A 9 5.37 3.63 -8.01
C GLY A 9 4.41 4.82 -8.08
N MET A 10 3.79 5.10 -9.23
CA MET A 10 2.91 6.26 -9.42
C MET A 10 1.62 5.94 -10.19
N PHE A 11 1.57 4.78 -10.82
CA PHE A 11 0.51 4.45 -11.78
C PHE A 11 -0.89 4.36 -11.13
N TYR A 12 -0.95 3.96 -9.87
CA TYR A 12 -2.19 3.84 -9.09
C TYR A 12 -2.67 5.17 -8.48
N ASP A 13 -1.88 6.25 -8.64
CA ASP A 13 -2.19 7.60 -8.14
C ASP A 13 -2.72 8.50 -9.26
N LEU A 14 -2.83 7.97 -10.49
CA LEU A 14 -3.26 8.73 -11.66
C LEU A 14 -4.77 8.99 -11.64
N GLU A 15 -5.18 10.25 -11.76
CA GLU A 15 -6.58 10.64 -11.94
C GLU A 15 -7.13 10.22 -13.32
N LYS A 16 -6.25 10.17 -14.34
CA LYS A 16 -6.62 9.91 -15.72
C LYS A 16 -5.74 8.83 -16.36
N PRO A 17 -5.80 7.58 -15.88
CA PRO A 17 -4.91 6.51 -16.36
C PRO A 17 -5.08 6.19 -17.84
N ASN A 18 -6.29 6.35 -18.42
CA ASN A 18 -6.52 6.15 -19.85
C ASN A 18 -5.75 7.16 -20.71
N GLU A 19 -5.81 8.46 -20.36
CA GLU A 19 -5.08 9.51 -21.08
C GLU A 19 -3.57 9.25 -21.00
N PHE A 20 -3.05 8.96 -19.80
CA PHE A 20 -1.65 8.66 -19.59
C PHE A 20 -1.15 7.48 -20.45
N ILE A 21 -1.89 6.37 -20.50
CA ILE A 21 -1.50 5.20 -21.31
C ILE A 21 -1.61 5.49 -22.81
N LYS A 22 -2.63 6.23 -23.23
CA LYS A 22 -2.77 6.65 -24.62
C LYS A 22 -1.58 7.49 -25.06
N ASP A 23 -1.18 8.50 -24.27
CA ASP A 23 -0.04 9.36 -24.56
C ASP A 23 1.27 8.59 -24.55
N ALA A 24 1.47 7.71 -23.58
CA ALA A 24 2.63 6.80 -23.53
C ALA A 24 2.67 5.88 -24.77
N SER A 25 1.53 5.35 -25.19
CA SER A 25 1.42 4.54 -26.41
C SER A 25 1.79 5.33 -27.66
N LEU A 26 1.33 6.56 -27.81
CA LEU A 26 1.64 7.43 -28.96
C LEU A 26 3.13 7.82 -29.00
N ALA A 27 3.70 8.13 -27.84
CA ALA A 27 5.10 8.53 -27.70
C ALA A 27 6.07 7.37 -27.96
N LEU A 28 5.72 6.14 -27.53
CA LEU A 28 6.57 4.97 -27.59
C LEU A 28 6.95 4.60 -29.02
N ASP A 29 8.20 4.19 -29.24
CA ASP A 29 8.66 3.60 -30.49
C ASP A 29 7.87 2.30 -30.81
N ASP A 30 7.71 1.95 -32.10
CA ASP A 30 6.92 0.78 -32.50
C ASP A 30 7.51 -0.54 -31.99
N LYS A 31 8.83 -0.59 -31.77
CA LYS A 31 9.55 -1.70 -31.13
C LYS A 31 9.86 -1.42 -29.66
N GLY A 32 9.33 -0.35 -29.10
CA GLY A 32 9.58 0.09 -27.74
C GLY A 32 8.83 -0.74 -26.68
N ILE A 33 9.25 -0.56 -25.44
CA ILE A 33 8.69 -1.24 -24.27
C ILE A 33 8.22 -0.21 -23.24
N PHE A 34 6.97 -0.34 -22.79
CA PHE A 34 6.45 0.37 -21.64
C PHE A 34 6.53 -0.54 -20.41
N ILE A 35 7.07 -0.03 -19.31
CA ILE A 35 7.23 -0.78 -18.07
C ILE A 35 6.50 -0.05 -16.95
N ALA A 36 5.45 -0.67 -16.37
CA ALA A 36 4.81 -0.19 -15.16
C ALA A 36 5.17 -1.06 -13.98
N GLN A 37 5.54 -0.43 -12.84
CA GLN A 37 5.61 -1.12 -11.56
C GLN A 37 4.62 -0.47 -10.60
N LEU A 38 3.68 -1.28 -10.12
CA LEU A 38 2.54 -0.82 -9.34
C LEU A 38 2.16 -1.83 -8.27
N MET A 39 1.40 -1.36 -7.28
CA MET A 39 0.87 -2.18 -6.21
C MET A 39 0.06 -3.36 -6.76
N CYS A 40 0.30 -4.55 -6.20
CA CYS A 40 -0.39 -5.78 -6.56
C CYS A 40 -1.64 -5.98 -5.69
N LEU A 41 -2.84 -5.80 -6.25
CA LEU A 41 -4.10 -6.04 -5.55
C LEU A 41 -4.16 -7.47 -4.95
N LYS A 42 -3.74 -8.47 -5.70
CA LYS A 42 -3.69 -9.87 -5.24
C LYS A 42 -2.85 -10.01 -3.97
N THR A 43 -1.66 -9.40 -3.94
CA THR A 43 -0.76 -9.45 -2.77
C THR A 43 -1.29 -8.63 -1.61
N MET A 44 -1.85 -7.44 -1.87
CA MET A 44 -2.53 -6.62 -0.86
C MET A 44 -3.62 -7.41 -0.15
N ILE A 45 -4.50 -8.08 -0.91
CA ILE A 45 -5.57 -8.93 -0.37
C ILE A 45 -4.99 -10.11 0.42
N LYS A 46 -4.00 -10.82 -0.14
CA LYS A 46 -3.36 -11.99 0.48
C LYS A 46 -2.69 -11.63 1.81
N LYS A 47 -1.94 -10.56 1.85
CA LYS A 47 -1.20 -10.09 3.03
C LYS A 47 -2.08 -9.29 4.01
N ASN A 48 -3.34 -9.05 3.65
CA ASN A 48 -4.29 -8.28 4.46
C ASN A 48 -3.84 -6.83 4.71
N ASP A 49 -3.22 -6.22 3.72
CA ASP A 49 -2.62 -4.89 3.80
C ASP A 49 -3.66 -3.78 3.63
N LEU A 50 -4.42 -3.53 4.70
CA LEU A 50 -5.41 -2.45 4.76
C LEU A 50 -4.78 -1.07 4.54
N GLY A 51 -3.53 -0.87 4.96
CA GLY A 51 -2.84 0.41 4.87
C GLY A 51 -2.72 0.94 3.44
N ASN A 52 -2.78 0.06 2.44
CA ASN A 52 -2.79 0.48 1.04
C ASN A 52 -4.08 1.21 0.62
N ILE A 53 -5.16 1.12 1.40
CA ILE A 53 -6.40 1.88 1.12
C ILE A 53 -6.25 3.29 1.72
N CYS A 54 -5.30 4.05 1.22
CA CYS A 54 -5.05 5.44 1.61
C CYS A 54 -5.52 6.40 0.52
N HIS A 55 -5.67 7.67 0.87
CA HIS A 55 -6.23 8.69 -0.02
C HIS A 55 -5.37 9.00 -1.26
N GLU A 56 -4.08 8.67 -1.23
CA GLU A 56 -3.16 8.86 -2.35
C GLU A 56 -3.37 7.80 -3.43
N HIS A 57 -3.85 6.59 -3.07
CA HIS A 57 -4.06 5.49 -4.01
C HIS A 57 -5.49 5.55 -4.56
N LEU A 58 -5.64 6.08 -5.75
CA LEU A 58 -6.94 6.24 -6.42
C LEU A 58 -7.45 4.93 -7.03
N GLU A 59 -6.51 4.05 -7.44
CA GLU A 59 -6.83 2.85 -8.21
C GLU A 59 -6.23 1.57 -7.61
N PHE A 60 -7.02 0.50 -7.62
CA PHE A 60 -6.63 -0.82 -7.14
C PHE A 60 -6.74 -1.85 -8.27
N TYR A 61 -5.68 -1.98 -9.03
CA TYR A 61 -5.69 -2.78 -10.26
C TYR A 61 -5.62 -4.28 -10.02
N SER A 62 -6.57 -5.00 -10.64
CA SER A 62 -6.45 -6.42 -10.95
C SER A 62 -5.69 -6.60 -12.27
N LEU A 63 -5.17 -7.79 -12.54
CA LEU A 63 -4.55 -8.07 -13.84
C LEU A 63 -5.55 -7.95 -14.99
N LYS A 64 -6.82 -8.28 -14.76
CA LYS A 64 -7.88 -8.12 -15.76
C LYS A 64 -8.16 -6.65 -16.08
N SER A 65 -8.24 -5.79 -15.05
CA SER A 65 -8.45 -4.36 -15.27
C SER A 65 -7.26 -3.70 -15.95
N LEU A 66 -6.03 -4.11 -15.60
CA LEU A 66 -4.82 -3.63 -16.29
C LEU A 66 -4.80 -4.07 -17.76
N LYS A 67 -5.11 -5.33 -18.05
CA LYS A 67 -5.22 -5.78 -19.44
C LYS A 67 -6.20 -4.92 -20.23
N TYR A 68 -7.41 -4.72 -19.69
CA TYR A 68 -8.43 -3.88 -20.32
C TYR A 68 -7.94 -2.45 -20.56
N LEU A 69 -7.33 -1.84 -19.53
CA LEU A 69 -6.80 -0.48 -19.63
C LEU A 69 -5.72 -0.34 -20.69
N PHE A 70 -4.75 -1.25 -20.72
CA PHE A 70 -3.65 -1.20 -21.69
C PHE A 70 -4.15 -1.45 -23.13
N GLU A 71 -4.95 -2.50 -23.33
CA GLU A 71 -5.43 -2.86 -24.68
C GLU A 71 -6.32 -1.79 -25.29
N ASN A 72 -7.20 -1.16 -24.49
CA ASN A 72 -8.04 -0.06 -24.97
C ASN A 72 -7.23 1.21 -25.35
N ASN A 73 -5.99 1.31 -24.91
CA ASN A 73 -5.12 2.45 -25.18
C ASN A 73 -3.89 2.08 -26.04
N GLY A 74 -3.97 1.00 -26.79
CA GLY A 74 -3.00 0.64 -27.84
C GLY A 74 -1.73 -0.07 -27.34
N LEU A 75 -1.73 -0.59 -26.10
CA LEU A 75 -0.65 -1.41 -25.56
C LEU A 75 -1.14 -2.82 -25.20
N GLU A 76 -0.26 -3.80 -25.25
CA GLU A 76 -0.53 -5.18 -24.80
C GLU A 76 0.49 -5.64 -23.78
N ILE A 77 0.05 -6.43 -22.79
CA ILE A 77 0.92 -7.00 -21.76
C ILE A 77 1.57 -8.27 -22.31
N PHE A 78 2.90 -8.29 -22.44
CA PHE A 78 3.61 -9.49 -22.89
C PHE A 78 4.42 -10.20 -21.79
N LYS A 79 4.63 -9.54 -20.62
CA LYS A 79 5.31 -10.15 -19.47
C LYS A 79 4.86 -9.50 -18.17
N ILE A 80 4.73 -10.32 -17.12
CA ILE A 80 4.45 -9.86 -15.74
C ILE A 80 5.46 -10.54 -14.80
N GLN A 81 5.93 -9.75 -13.83
CA GLN A 81 6.75 -10.21 -12.71
C GLN A 81 6.10 -9.76 -11.41
N GLU A 82 5.91 -10.68 -10.47
CA GLU A 82 5.57 -10.34 -9.08
C GLU A 82 6.87 -10.16 -8.29
N ASN A 83 6.92 -9.15 -7.40
CA ASN A 83 8.05 -8.90 -6.51
C ASN A 83 7.56 -8.37 -5.16
N ASP A 84 8.44 -8.30 -4.15
CA ASP A 84 8.08 -7.90 -2.79
C ASP A 84 8.24 -6.40 -2.50
N ILE A 85 8.56 -5.59 -3.52
CA ILE A 85 8.73 -4.13 -3.37
C ILE A 85 7.41 -3.53 -2.83
N ASN A 86 7.52 -2.65 -1.84
CA ASN A 86 6.40 -1.99 -1.17
C ASN A 86 5.33 -2.96 -0.60
N GLY A 87 5.76 -4.17 -0.20
CA GLY A 87 4.86 -5.19 0.33
C GLY A 87 4.23 -6.11 -0.72
N GLY A 88 4.55 -5.90 -1.99
CA GLY A 88 4.16 -6.72 -3.13
C GLY A 88 3.68 -5.88 -4.31
N SER A 89 4.38 -6.02 -5.44
CA SER A 89 4.12 -5.26 -6.66
C SER A 89 4.06 -6.17 -7.89
N TYR A 90 3.33 -5.72 -8.90
CA TYR A 90 3.50 -6.18 -10.28
C TYR A 90 4.52 -5.28 -10.99
N ARG A 91 5.45 -5.89 -11.73
CA ARG A 91 6.18 -5.25 -12.80
C ARG A 91 5.65 -5.78 -14.12
N ILE A 92 5.00 -4.91 -14.89
CA ILE A 92 4.29 -5.24 -16.12
C ILE A 92 5.06 -4.67 -17.28
N PHE A 93 5.29 -5.49 -18.29
CA PHE A 93 5.97 -5.13 -19.52
C PHE A 93 4.95 -5.14 -20.66
N CYS A 94 4.80 -3.97 -21.30
CA CYS A 94 3.88 -3.77 -22.41
C CYS A 94 4.63 -3.35 -23.67
N ARG A 95 4.02 -3.63 -24.81
CA ARG A 95 4.44 -3.17 -26.13
C ARG A 95 3.21 -2.69 -26.92
N LYS A 96 3.42 -2.14 -28.12
CA LYS A 96 2.32 -1.79 -29.03
C LYS A 96 1.38 -2.98 -29.22
N LEU A 97 0.09 -2.70 -29.21
CA LEU A 97 -0.95 -3.72 -29.40
C LEU A 97 -0.83 -4.36 -30.80
N ASN A 98 -0.70 -5.67 -30.85
CA ASN A 98 -0.59 -6.45 -32.08
C ASN A 98 -1.35 -7.78 -31.99
N LYS A 99 -1.03 -8.61 -30.99
CA LYS A 99 -1.59 -9.98 -30.82
C LYS A 99 -2.51 -10.09 -29.60
N GLY A 100 -2.61 -9.05 -28.81
CA GLY A 100 -3.27 -9.06 -27.51
C GLY A 100 -2.37 -9.52 -26.38
N SER A 101 -2.79 -9.23 -25.18
CA SER A 101 -2.03 -9.58 -23.98
C SER A 101 -1.94 -11.09 -23.76
N ILE A 102 -0.90 -11.52 -23.07
CA ILE A 102 -0.75 -12.89 -22.60
C ILE A 102 -1.97 -13.34 -21.76
N LYS A 103 -2.18 -14.66 -21.69
CA LYS A 103 -3.23 -15.24 -20.84
C LYS A 103 -2.94 -14.91 -19.37
N LEU A 104 -3.90 -14.26 -18.72
CA LEU A 104 -3.81 -13.87 -17.31
C LEU A 104 -4.64 -14.82 -16.45
N ASN A 105 -4.05 -15.32 -15.37
CA ASN A 105 -4.76 -16.13 -14.39
C ASN A 105 -4.72 -15.44 -13.02
N GLU A 106 -5.85 -14.91 -12.59
CA GLU A 106 -5.96 -14.15 -11.35
C GLU A 106 -6.93 -14.76 -10.33
N GLY A 107 -7.70 -15.77 -10.76
CA GLY A 107 -8.72 -16.39 -9.92
C GLY A 107 -9.97 -15.50 -9.71
N ASN A 108 -10.76 -15.82 -8.69
CA ASN A 108 -11.99 -15.08 -8.36
C ASN A 108 -11.67 -13.94 -7.39
N ILE A 109 -11.45 -12.76 -7.94
CA ILE A 109 -11.11 -11.55 -7.20
C ILE A 109 -12.22 -11.13 -6.22
N LEU A 110 -13.49 -11.22 -6.60
CA LEU A 110 -14.61 -10.83 -5.72
C LEU A 110 -14.65 -11.70 -4.47
N LYS A 111 -14.50 -13.01 -4.62
CA LYS A 111 -14.39 -13.93 -3.47
C LYS A 111 -13.19 -13.58 -2.58
N ALA A 112 -12.06 -13.27 -3.18
CA ALA A 112 -10.84 -12.89 -2.46
C ALA A 112 -11.02 -11.57 -1.68
N ILE A 113 -11.68 -10.56 -2.27
CA ILE A 113 -12.02 -9.28 -1.61
C ILE A 113 -12.96 -9.52 -0.42
N ASN A 114 -14.02 -10.32 -0.59
CA ASN A 114 -14.95 -10.62 0.51
C ASN A 114 -14.23 -11.29 1.69
N ASN A 115 -13.31 -12.19 1.43
CA ASN A 115 -12.50 -12.83 2.46
C ASN A 115 -11.52 -11.83 3.11
N PHE A 116 -10.94 -10.93 2.33
CA PHE A 116 -10.10 -9.84 2.84
C PHE A 116 -10.89 -8.97 3.83
N VAL A 117 -12.08 -8.51 3.47
CA VAL A 117 -12.95 -7.70 4.35
C VAL A 117 -13.23 -8.41 5.66
N LYS A 118 -13.54 -9.71 5.62
CA LYS A 118 -13.77 -10.52 6.85
C LYS A 118 -12.53 -10.55 7.73
N ARG A 119 -11.35 -10.77 7.14
CA ARG A 119 -10.07 -10.78 7.90
C ARG A 119 -9.74 -9.43 8.48
N VAL A 120 -9.93 -8.35 7.73
CA VAL A 120 -9.70 -6.97 8.21
C VAL A 120 -10.57 -6.66 9.42
N LYS A 121 -11.87 -6.99 9.36
CA LYS A 121 -12.79 -6.82 10.51
C LYS A 121 -12.35 -7.63 11.72
N LYS A 122 -11.95 -8.89 11.53
CA LYS A 122 -11.44 -9.75 12.60
C LYS A 122 -10.16 -9.17 13.22
N ASN A 123 -9.19 -8.76 12.40
CA ASN A 123 -7.93 -8.18 12.87
C ASN A 123 -8.17 -6.89 13.66
N ARG A 124 -9.06 -6.02 13.18
CA ARG A 124 -9.47 -4.82 13.92
C ARG A 124 -9.93 -5.19 15.33
N LEU A 125 -10.89 -6.10 15.44
CA LEU A 125 -11.47 -6.50 16.73
C LEU A 125 -10.40 -7.10 17.66
N GLN A 126 -9.56 -8.00 17.15
CA GLN A 126 -8.51 -8.65 17.94
C GLN A 126 -7.48 -7.63 18.44
N THR A 127 -7.00 -6.74 17.55
CA THR A 127 -6.00 -5.73 17.89
C THR A 127 -6.54 -4.72 18.90
N THR A 128 -7.74 -4.18 18.66
CA THR A 128 -8.32 -3.20 19.58
C THR A 128 -8.63 -3.80 20.96
N ASN A 129 -9.13 -5.03 21.02
CA ASN A 129 -9.37 -5.73 22.28
C ASN A 129 -8.06 -5.99 23.04
N PHE A 130 -7.00 -6.42 22.34
CA PHE A 130 -5.69 -6.61 22.95
C PHE A 130 -5.15 -5.29 23.53
N ILE A 131 -5.13 -4.22 22.76
CA ILE A 131 -4.62 -2.91 23.18
C ILE A 131 -5.43 -2.41 24.40
N ASN A 132 -6.75 -2.41 24.33
CA ASN A 132 -7.62 -1.96 25.42
C ASN A 132 -7.44 -2.80 26.70
N LYS A 133 -7.23 -4.12 26.57
CA LYS A 133 -6.91 -4.98 27.70
C LYS A 133 -5.58 -4.54 28.32
N LYS A 134 -4.53 -4.33 27.51
CA LYS A 134 -3.20 -3.94 28.02
C LYS A 134 -3.20 -2.58 28.71
N ILE A 135 -3.94 -1.62 28.17
CA ILE A 135 -4.09 -0.31 28.82
C ILE A 135 -4.81 -0.43 30.19
N ARG A 136 -5.86 -1.26 30.30
CA ARG A 136 -6.51 -1.53 31.59
C ARG A 136 -5.60 -2.22 32.60
N GLU A 137 -4.61 -2.99 32.12
CA GLU A 137 -3.55 -3.59 32.95
C GLU A 137 -2.45 -2.57 33.33
N GLY A 138 -2.61 -1.27 33.03
CA GLY A 138 -1.62 -0.22 33.31
C GLY A 138 -0.42 -0.20 32.35
N LYS A 139 -0.49 -0.93 31.23
CA LYS A 139 0.59 -1.02 30.26
C LYS A 139 0.59 0.14 29.27
N LYS A 140 1.78 0.61 28.91
CA LYS A 140 1.99 1.68 27.93
C LYS A 140 2.10 1.08 26.53
N VAL A 141 1.21 1.51 25.63
CA VAL A 141 1.24 1.10 24.21
C VAL A 141 1.56 2.33 23.37
N PHE A 142 2.64 2.29 22.60
CA PHE A 142 3.01 3.35 21.65
C PHE A 142 2.89 2.84 20.23
N LEU A 143 2.79 3.75 19.26
CA LEU A 143 2.88 3.45 17.84
C LEU A 143 4.37 3.41 17.42
N TYR A 144 4.73 2.56 16.48
CA TYR A 144 6.02 2.61 15.80
C TYR A 144 5.82 2.86 14.30
N GLY A 145 6.38 3.99 13.81
CA GLY A 145 6.24 4.47 12.45
C GLY A 145 4.98 5.31 12.21
N ALA A 146 5.16 6.59 11.86
CA ALA A 146 4.10 7.52 11.47
C ALA A 146 4.00 7.63 9.95
N SER A 147 3.47 6.59 9.30
CA SER A 147 3.31 6.50 7.84
C SER A 147 1.88 6.78 7.40
N THR A 148 1.69 7.16 6.12
CA THR A 148 0.36 7.32 5.51
C THR A 148 -0.47 6.04 5.62
N LYS A 149 0.12 4.89 5.30
CA LYS A 149 -0.53 3.58 5.47
C LYS A 149 -0.93 3.29 6.92
N GLY A 150 -0.09 3.71 7.87
CA GLY A 150 -0.38 3.61 9.29
C GLY A 150 -1.59 4.44 9.70
N ASN A 151 -1.74 5.65 9.18
CA ASN A 151 -2.88 6.52 9.46
C ASN A 151 -4.21 5.85 9.04
N THR A 152 -4.26 5.18 7.90
CA THR A 152 -5.44 4.42 7.45
C THR A 152 -5.84 3.35 8.46
N VAL A 153 -4.86 2.57 8.93
CA VAL A 153 -5.10 1.50 9.92
C VAL A 153 -5.58 2.07 11.24
N LEU A 154 -4.93 3.12 11.75
CA LEU A 154 -5.28 3.76 13.01
C LEU A 154 -6.69 4.34 12.99
N GLN A 155 -7.07 5.03 11.91
CA GLN A 155 -8.41 5.61 11.75
C GLN A 155 -9.46 4.51 11.66
N TYR A 156 -9.25 3.49 10.84
CA TYR A 156 -10.18 2.38 10.71
C TYR A 156 -10.34 1.58 12.01
N TYR A 157 -9.26 1.44 12.81
CA TYR A 157 -9.28 0.75 14.10
C TYR A 157 -9.78 1.65 15.23
N ASN A 158 -10.00 2.95 14.98
CA ASN A 158 -10.34 3.97 15.98
C ASN A 158 -9.30 4.06 17.13
N LEU A 159 -8.02 3.91 16.77
CA LEU A 159 -6.89 4.06 17.68
C LEU A 159 -6.37 5.51 17.58
N ASN A 160 -6.52 6.28 18.63
CA ASN A 160 -6.20 7.71 18.65
C ASN A 160 -5.35 8.08 19.88
N LYS A 161 -5.03 9.36 20.04
CA LYS A 161 -4.20 9.90 21.13
C LYS A 161 -4.68 9.59 22.55
N LYS A 162 -5.97 9.27 22.74
CA LYS A 162 -6.51 8.88 24.07
C LYS A 162 -6.10 7.44 24.44
N ILE A 163 -5.78 6.62 23.43
CA ILE A 163 -5.43 5.21 23.56
C ILE A 163 -3.93 5.03 23.42
N ILE A 164 -3.33 5.66 22.40
CA ILE A 164 -1.92 5.59 22.05
C ILE A 164 -1.38 7.03 22.08
N PRO A 165 -0.63 7.45 23.12
CA PRO A 165 -0.24 8.86 23.25
C PRO A 165 0.88 9.29 22.31
N PHE A 166 1.79 8.37 21.94
CA PHE A 166 2.99 8.70 21.17
C PHE A 166 3.23 7.74 20.02
N ALA A 167 3.82 8.29 18.94
CA ALA A 167 4.34 7.56 17.79
C ALA A 167 5.84 7.76 17.71
N ALA A 168 6.61 6.68 17.79
CA ALA A 168 8.05 6.68 17.54
C ALA A 168 8.30 6.80 16.04
N GLU A 169 9.17 7.73 15.63
CA GLU A 169 9.49 7.98 14.22
C GLU A 169 11.00 8.28 14.06
N ARG A 170 11.62 7.75 13.00
CA ARG A 170 13.02 7.99 12.69
C ARG A 170 13.25 9.31 11.96
N SER A 171 12.28 9.75 11.15
CA SER A 171 12.37 10.94 10.32
C SER A 171 12.22 12.22 11.16
N PRO A 172 13.30 13.04 11.33
CA PRO A 172 13.28 14.22 12.22
C PRO A 172 12.26 15.27 11.80
N GLU A 173 11.98 15.39 10.50
CA GLU A 173 11.01 16.36 9.98
C GLU A 173 9.58 16.12 10.45
N LYS A 174 9.28 14.92 10.98
CA LYS A 174 7.95 14.58 11.52
C LYS A 174 7.84 14.82 13.02
N TRP A 175 8.94 14.99 13.75
CA TRP A 175 8.90 15.15 15.20
C TRP A 175 8.17 16.41 15.62
N GLY A 176 7.41 16.31 16.70
CA GLY A 176 6.55 17.39 17.20
C GLY A 176 5.22 17.55 16.48
N LYS A 177 5.06 16.91 15.31
CA LYS A 177 3.78 16.86 14.56
C LYS A 177 2.85 15.79 15.12
N TYR A 178 1.71 15.62 14.48
CA TYR A 178 0.67 14.67 14.89
C TYR A 178 0.22 13.80 13.74
N THR A 179 -0.19 12.57 14.03
CA THR A 179 -0.80 11.70 13.04
C THR A 179 -2.14 12.25 12.57
N ILE A 180 -2.39 12.17 11.26
CA ILE A 180 -3.62 12.72 10.66
C ILE A 180 -4.84 11.91 11.09
N GLY A 181 -5.90 12.61 11.49
CA GLY A 181 -7.19 12.04 11.89
C GLY A 181 -7.21 11.37 13.27
N THR A 182 -6.04 11.06 13.87
CA THR A 182 -5.96 10.37 15.18
C THR A 182 -5.24 11.17 16.25
N GLY A 183 -4.47 12.21 15.86
CA GLY A 183 -3.86 13.20 16.77
C GLY A 183 -2.77 12.63 17.68
N ILE A 184 -2.16 11.48 17.35
CA ILE A 184 -1.08 10.87 18.13
C ILE A 184 0.18 11.72 17.92
N LYS A 185 0.84 12.15 19.01
CA LYS A 185 2.04 12.98 18.93
C LYS A 185 3.23 12.18 18.43
N ILE A 186 3.92 12.71 17.42
CA ILE A 186 5.11 12.07 16.83
C ILE A 186 6.35 12.55 17.59
N ILE A 187 7.15 11.60 18.07
CA ILE A 187 8.39 11.87 18.81
C ILE A 187 9.53 11.04 18.22
N SER A 188 10.77 11.38 18.56
CA SER A 188 11.91 10.57 18.13
C SER A 188 11.85 9.15 18.70
N GLU A 189 12.44 8.20 17.97
CA GLU A 189 12.53 6.81 18.45
C GLU A 189 13.27 6.74 19.80
N LYS A 190 14.33 7.53 19.97
CA LYS A 190 15.08 7.64 21.24
C LYS A 190 14.16 8.06 22.38
N MET A 191 13.44 9.17 22.23
CA MET A 191 12.52 9.67 23.24
C MET A 191 11.41 8.65 23.56
N ALA A 192 10.88 7.96 22.54
CA ALA A 192 9.86 6.94 22.73
C ALA A 192 10.40 5.76 23.59
N ARG A 193 11.64 5.32 23.35
CA ARG A 193 12.29 4.26 24.13
C ARG A 193 12.62 4.70 25.55
N ASP A 194 13.05 5.94 25.75
CA ASP A 194 13.32 6.50 27.09
C ASP A 194 12.06 6.54 27.97
N LEU A 195 10.87 6.69 27.37
CA LEU A 195 9.58 6.61 28.04
C LEU A 195 9.15 5.16 28.43
N LYS A 196 9.94 4.16 28.01
CA LYS A 196 9.79 2.73 28.32
C LYS A 196 8.36 2.22 28.08
N PRO A 197 7.87 2.19 26.82
CA PRO A 197 6.60 1.54 26.52
C PRO A 197 6.71 0.02 26.73
N ASP A 198 5.63 -0.61 27.17
CA ASP A 198 5.55 -2.08 27.28
C ASP A 198 5.33 -2.72 25.91
N TYR A 199 4.69 -1.99 24.98
CA TYR A 199 4.35 -2.47 23.64
C TYR A 199 4.51 -1.39 22.58
N PHE A 200 4.97 -1.80 21.41
CA PHE A 200 4.86 -1.02 20.18
C PHE A 200 3.85 -1.65 19.22
N LEU A 201 2.86 -0.88 18.79
CA LEU A 201 2.04 -1.22 17.62
C LEU A 201 2.80 -0.81 16.36
N VAL A 202 3.23 -1.78 15.57
CA VAL A 202 3.98 -1.55 14.33
C VAL A 202 3.00 -1.52 13.16
N THR A 203 2.82 -0.35 12.54
CA THR A 203 1.95 -0.21 11.37
C THR A 203 2.67 -0.44 10.03
N PRO A 204 3.95 -0.08 9.83
CA PRO A 204 4.72 -0.44 8.64
C PRO A 204 5.28 -1.87 8.76
N TRP A 205 4.40 -2.86 8.96
CA TRP A 205 4.76 -4.26 9.24
C TRP A 205 5.65 -4.91 8.15
N GLY A 206 5.63 -4.40 6.92
CA GLY A 206 6.53 -4.85 5.85
C GLY A 206 8.02 -4.66 6.15
N PHE A 207 8.34 -3.74 7.06
CA PHE A 207 9.69 -3.42 7.51
C PHE A 207 10.01 -3.94 8.92
N ILE A 208 9.19 -4.84 9.46
CA ILE A 208 9.33 -5.30 10.85
C ILE A 208 10.71 -5.88 11.16
N LYS A 209 11.36 -6.52 10.19
CA LYS A 209 12.72 -7.06 10.34
C LYS A 209 13.79 -5.99 10.54
N GLU A 210 13.49 -4.75 10.20
CA GLU A 210 14.41 -3.61 10.37
C GLU A 210 14.21 -2.92 11.73
N PHE A 211 13.16 -3.27 12.46
CA PHE A 211 12.76 -2.64 13.71
C PHE A 211 13.04 -3.51 14.95
N VAL A 212 13.30 -4.81 14.75
CA VAL A 212 13.52 -5.80 15.83
C VAL A 212 15.02 -6.15 15.99
#